data_25da20928bca55ceec79d3e382e42cb2
#
_entry.id   25da20928bca55ceec79d3e382e42cb2
#
_cell.length_a   1.000
_cell.length_b   1.000
_cell.length_c   1.000
_cell.angle_alpha   90.00
_cell.angle_beta   90.00
_cell.angle_gamma   90.00
#
_symmetry.space_group_name_H-M   'P 1'
#
loop_
_entity.id
_entity.type
_entity.pdbx_description
1 polymer ?
#
loop_
_entity_poly.entity_id
_entity_poly.type
_entity_poly.pdbx_seq_one_letter_code
_entity_poly.pdbx_strand_id
1 'polypeptide(L)'
;MYHKSNKEFYGLPENDKLFITLEGIDGSGKTSIAKKLANFYEENGKNVFLTEEPTKLIMDVKSLIEKDLDVFSRIFIFMADRVEHIKLIKEKISSGYIVICDRYVDSTLAYQGAILKNILNGNENAYNYMMNIYRPFSLEPDKIIYLDVDPRKGIERKDKNKREYFEKLEYLKEVRNYYIYLSKIRNYIVIDSNNSLENVWNELMKFI
;
A
#
# COMPACT_ATOMS: atom_id res chain seq x y z
N MET A 1 -2.17 38.76 25.38
CA MET A 1 -3.23 37.75 25.31
C MET A 1 -2.81 36.71 24.29
N TYR A 2 -2.30 35.58 24.78
CA TYR A 2 -1.87 34.47 23.89
C TYR A 2 -3.06 33.54 23.63
N HIS A 3 -3.44 33.42 22.37
CA HIS A 3 -4.41 32.40 21.96
C HIS A 3 -3.76 31.02 22.12
N LYS A 4 -4.21 30.26 23.14
CA LYS A 4 -3.98 28.81 23.20
C LYS A 4 -4.83 28.14 22.12
N SER A 5 -4.21 27.63 21.05
CA SER A 5 -4.84 26.68 20.15
C SER A 5 -5.13 25.40 20.92
N ASN A 6 -6.41 25.02 21.02
CA ASN A 6 -6.83 23.71 21.48
C ASN A 6 -6.31 22.66 20.48
N LYS A 7 -5.13 22.09 20.72
CA LYS A 7 -4.75 20.82 20.13
C LYS A 7 -5.53 19.74 20.88
N GLU A 8 -6.56 19.20 20.25
CA GLU A 8 -7.14 17.94 20.70
C GLU A 8 -6.03 16.88 20.64
N PHE A 9 -5.59 16.42 21.81
CA PHE A 9 -4.66 15.31 21.95
C PHE A 9 -5.41 14.03 21.56
N TYR A 10 -5.29 13.60 20.32
CA TYR A 10 -5.56 12.21 19.97
C TYR A 10 -4.52 11.37 20.73
N GLY A 11 -4.98 10.44 21.56
CA GLY A 11 -4.11 9.55 22.33
C GLY A 11 -3.30 8.68 21.37
N LEU A 12 -2.09 9.12 21.04
CA LEU A 12 -1.16 8.32 20.22
C LEU A 12 -0.80 7.06 21.00
N PRO A 13 -0.69 5.90 20.34
CA PRO A 13 -0.27 4.68 20.99
C PRO A 13 1.08 4.90 21.68
N GLU A 14 1.22 4.45 22.93
CA GLU A 14 2.47 4.54 23.71
C GLU A 14 3.63 3.76 23.07
N ASN A 15 3.32 2.91 22.10
CA ASN A 15 4.31 2.05 21.44
C ASN A 15 4.89 2.76 20.20
N ASP A 16 6.15 3.18 20.29
CA ASP A 16 6.89 3.85 19.22
C ASP A 16 7.21 2.92 18.01
N LYS A 17 6.79 1.66 18.08
CA LYS A 17 7.06 0.65 17.07
C LYS A 17 5.77 0.35 16.29
N LEU A 18 5.62 0.98 15.16
CA LEU A 18 4.44 0.82 14.33
C LEU A 18 4.83 0.68 12.86
N PHE A 19 4.33 -0.34 12.19
CA PHE A 19 4.49 -0.55 10.76
C PHE A 19 3.13 -0.41 10.07
N ILE A 20 2.99 0.64 9.26
CA ILE A 20 1.75 0.98 8.54
C ILE A 20 2.01 0.86 7.03
N THR A 21 1.11 0.19 6.33
CA THR A 21 1.14 0.15 4.86
C THR A 21 -0.08 0.84 4.26
N LEU A 22 0.13 1.54 3.15
CA LEU A 22 -0.94 2.14 2.36
C LEU A 22 -1.09 1.38 1.04
N GLU A 23 -2.29 0.89 0.81
CA GLU A 23 -2.62 0.03 -0.31
C GLU A 23 -3.74 0.61 -1.16
N GLY A 24 -3.84 0.16 -2.40
CA GLY A 24 -4.87 0.60 -3.35
C GLY A 24 -4.33 0.72 -4.78
N ILE A 25 -5.24 0.88 -5.73
CA ILE A 25 -4.89 1.05 -7.13
C ILE A 25 -4.18 2.39 -7.38
N ASP A 26 -3.62 2.54 -8.57
CA ASP A 26 -3.03 3.80 -9.01
C ASP A 26 -4.05 4.94 -8.98
N GLY A 27 -3.62 6.12 -8.52
CA GLY A 27 -4.50 7.29 -8.36
C GLY A 27 -5.40 7.26 -7.11
N SER A 28 -5.28 6.27 -6.22
CA SER A 28 -6.05 6.23 -4.96
C SER A 28 -5.59 7.24 -3.90
N GLY A 29 -4.44 7.90 -4.09
CA GLY A 29 -3.95 8.95 -3.17
C GLY A 29 -2.98 8.45 -2.09
N LYS A 30 -2.48 7.22 -2.18
CA LYS A 30 -1.54 6.61 -1.22
C LYS A 30 -0.37 7.51 -0.86
N THR A 31 0.36 7.96 -1.86
CA THR A 31 1.56 8.80 -1.66
C THR A 31 1.25 10.11 -0.91
N SER A 32 0.11 10.72 -1.21
CA SER A 32 -0.32 11.96 -0.53
C SER A 32 -0.69 11.68 0.93
N ILE A 33 -1.41 10.60 1.19
CA ILE A 33 -1.80 10.18 2.55
C ILE A 33 -0.56 9.71 3.33
N ALA A 34 0.35 8.95 2.71
CA ALA A 34 1.59 8.50 3.36
C ALA A 34 2.43 9.68 3.85
N LYS A 35 2.63 10.70 3.00
CA LYS A 35 3.33 11.93 3.38
C LYS A 35 2.63 12.71 4.49
N LYS A 36 1.28 12.83 4.39
CA LYS A 36 0.51 13.54 5.41
C LYS A 36 0.55 12.82 6.76
N LEU A 37 0.53 11.48 6.74
CA LEU A 37 0.64 10.65 7.93
C LEU A 37 2.05 10.72 8.55
N ALA A 38 3.09 10.75 7.72
CA ALA A 38 4.46 10.94 8.18
C ALA A 38 4.62 12.28 8.90
N ASN A 39 4.20 13.38 8.25
CA ASN A 39 4.24 14.70 8.85
C ASN A 39 3.45 14.78 10.18
N PHE A 40 2.27 14.14 10.23
CA PHE A 40 1.46 14.08 11.46
C PHE A 40 2.24 13.45 12.63
N TYR A 41 2.89 12.31 12.40
CA TYR A 41 3.69 11.68 13.46
C TYR A 41 4.93 12.49 13.83
N GLU A 42 5.63 13.08 12.84
CA GLU A 42 6.81 13.94 13.09
C GLU A 42 6.46 15.19 13.89
N GLU A 43 5.34 15.86 13.57
CA GLU A 43 4.82 17.02 14.34
C GLU A 43 4.43 16.66 15.78
N ASN A 44 4.16 15.38 16.04
CA ASN A 44 3.90 14.85 17.37
C ASN A 44 5.15 14.22 18.02
N GLY A 45 6.35 14.54 17.52
CA GLY A 45 7.63 14.18 18.13
C GLY A 45 8.06 12.73 17.93
N LYS A 46 7.48 12.01 16.96
CA LYS A 46 7.87 10.64 16.62
C LYS A 46 8.90 10.62 15.50
N ASN A 47 9.82 9.66 15.55
CA ASN A 47 10.70 9.39 14.42
C ASN A 47 9.94 8.58 13.36
N VAL A 48 9.96 9.04 12.11
CA VAL A 48 9.26 8.38 11.00
C VAL A 48 10.23 7.95 9.91
N PHE A 49 10.04 6.74 9.41
CA PHE A 49 10.67 6.26 8.20
C PHE A 49 9.61 6.03 7.13
N LEU A 50 9.52 6.99 6.19
CA LEU A 50 8.65 6.88 5.03
C LEU A 50 9.38 6.17 3.89
N THR A 51 8.77 5.11 3.37
CA THR A 51 9.32 4.28 2.29
C THR A 51 8.25 3.87 1.28
N GLU A 52 8.65 3.26 0.17
CA GLU A 52 7.74 2.78 -0.87
C GLU A 52 8.23 1.47 -1.51
N GLU A 53 7.30 0.69 -2.10
CA GLU A 53 7.62 -0.43 -2.98
C GLU A 53 7.08 -0.21 -4.41
N PRO A 54 7.78 -0.71 -5.45
CA PRO A 54 9.10 -1.36 -5.35
C PRO A 54 10.20 -0.37 -4.97
N THR A 55 11.24 -0.89 -4.29
CA THR A 55 12.42 -0.11 -3.90
C THR A 55 13.43 -0.04 -5.06
N LYS A 56 14.61 0.50 -4.78
CA LYS A 56 15.79 0.43 -5.68
C LYS A 56 16.98 -0.27 -4.99
N LEU A 57 16.70 -1.05 -3.94
CA LEU A 57 17.77 -1.63 -3.11
C LEU A 57 18.59 -2.69 -3.86
N ILE A 58 17.96 -3.50 -4.71
CA ILE A 58 18.65 -4.55 -5.46
C ILE A 58 18.78 -4.16 -6.93
N MET A 59 17.69 -3.63 -7.53
CA MET A 59 17.61 -3.32 -8.95
C MET A 59 16.55 -2.27 -9.21
N ASP A 60 16.58 -1.65 -10.38
CA ASP A 60 15.47 -0.79 -10.81
C ASP A 60 14.28 -1.64 -11.28
N VAL A 61 13.51 -2.12 -10.28
CA VAL A 61 12.31 -2.95 -10.52
C VAL A 61 11.30 -2.22 -11.40
N LYS A 62 11.20 -0.88 -11.30
CA LYS A 62 10.27 -0.09 -12.13
C LYS A 62 10.58 -0.26 -13.62
N SER A 63 11.84 -0.20 -14.01
CA SER A 63 12.26 -0.41 -15.41
C SER A 63 12.03 -1.85 -15.92
N LEU A 64 12.03 -2.82 -15.03
CA LEU A 64 11.74 -4.22 -15.39
C LEU A 64 10.25 -4.47 -15.60
N ILE A 65 9.39 -3.81 -14.82
CA ILE A 65 7.93 -3.98 -14.91
C ILE A 65 7.36 -3.42 -16.21
N GLU A 66 8.03 -2.42 -16.81
CA GLU A 66 7.66 -1.85 -18.11
C GLU A 66 7.86 -2.86 -19.28
N LYS A 67 8.63 -3.93 -19.05
CA LYS A 67 8.77 -5.01 -20.01
C LYS A 67 7.56 -5.94 -19.95
N ASP A 68 7.26 -6.58 -21.06
CA ASP A 68 6.24 -7.64 -21.13
C ASP A 68 6.77 -8.91 -20.45
N LEU A 69 6.64 -8.98 -19.12
CA LEU A 69 7.07 -10.10 -18.30
C LEU A 69 5.87 -10.96 -17.91
N ASP A 70 6.12 -12.26 -17.88
CA ASP A 70 5.19 -13.22 -17.31
C ASP A 70 4.83 -12.89 -15.84
N VAL A 71 3.60 -13.20 -15.43
CA VAL A 71 3.10 -12.89 -14.08
C VAL A 71 3.94 -13.53 -12.98
N PHE A 72 4.44 -14.75 -13.19
CA PHE A 72 5.31 -15.42 -12.21
C PHE A 72 6.65 -14.70 -12.08
N SER A 73 7.25 -14.27 -13.19
CA SER A 73 8.48 -13.47 -13.17
C SER A 73 8.30 -12.17 -12.38
N ARG A 74 7.17 -11.47 -12.58
CA ARG A 74 6.83 -10.27 -11.80
C ARG A 74 6.72 -10.55 -10.32
N ILE A 75 6.06 -11.65 -9.92
CA ILE A 75 5.95 -12.06 -8.52
C ILE A 75 7.35 -12.24 -7.90
N PHE A 76 8.23 -13.00 -8.54
CA PHE A 76 9.57 -13.24 -8.02
C PHE A 76 10.42 -11.98 -7.93
N ILE A 77 10.33 -11.07 -8.91
CA ILE A 77 11.03 -9.78 -8.88
C ILE A 77 10.58 -8.93 -7.69
N PHE A 78 9.26 -8.79 -7.48
CA PHE A 78 8.73 -8.06 -6.32
C PHE A 78 9.09 -8.71 -5.00
N MET A 79 9.07 -10.05 -4.92
CA MET A 79 9.43 -10.76 -3.70
C MET A 79 10.92 -10.62 -3.38
N ALA A 80 11.80 -10.66 -4.39
CA ALA A 80 13.24 -10.45 -4.20
C ALA A 80 13.54 -9.04 -3.65
N ASP A 81 12.96 -7.99 -4.25
CA ASP A 81 13.11 -6.62 -3.76
C ASP A 81 12.62 -6.47 -2.31
N ARG A 82 11.47 -7.08 -2.00
CA ARG A 82 10.86 -7.07 -0.67
C ARG A 82 11.70 -7.77 0.40
N VAL A 83 12.41 -8.85 0.08
CA VAL A 83 13.30 -9.51 1.05
C VAL A 83 14.32 -8.53 1.62
N GLU A 84 14.96 -7.72 0.77
CA GLU A 84 15.93 -6.72 1.23
C GLU A 84 15.24 -5.53 1.91
N HIS A 85 14.07 -5.11 1.42
CA HIS A 85 13.30 -4.04 2.04
C HIS A 85 12.85 -4.39 3.46
N ILE A 86 12.45 -5.64 3.71
CA ILE A 86 12.06 -6.13 5.05
C ILE A 86 13.23 -6.01 6.04
N LYS A 87 14.47 -6.27 5.62
CA LYS A 87 15.64 -6.08 6.50
C LYS A 87 15.76 -4.64 6.97
N LEU A 88 15.63 -3.70 6.02
CA LEU A 88 15.66 -2.26 6.32
C LEU A 88 14.50 -1.84 7.22
N ILE A 89 13.27 -2.32 6.94
CA ILE A 89 12.09 -2.04 7.77
C ILE A 89 12.30 -2.53 9.20
N LYS A 90 12.78 -3.77 9.39
CA LYS A 90 13.07 -4.35 10.71
C LYS A 90 14.12 -3.54 11.47
N GLU A 91 15.16 -3.08 10.80
CA GLU A 91 16.18 -2.19 11.38
C GLU A 91 15.57 -0.89 11.89
N LYS A 92 14.73 -0.23 11.07
CA LYS A 92 14.06 1.03 11.44
C LYS A 92 13.12 0.86 12.61
N ILE A 93 12.28 -0.18 12.60
CA ILE A 93 11.39 -0.52 13.73
C ILE A 93 12.21 -0.76 15.00
N SER A 94 13.31 -1.49 14.91
CA SER A 94 14.19 -1.77 16.06
C SER A 94 14.84 -0.51 16.62
N SER A 95 15.09 0.49 15.76
CA SER A 95 15.63 1.80 16.11
C SER A 95 14.57 2.80 16.60
N GLY A 96 13.32 2.37 16.81
CA GLY A 96 12.25 3.21 17.36
C GLY A 96 11.57 4.13 16.34
N TYR A 97 11.64 3.79 15.03
CA TYR A 97 10.91 4.52 14.01
C TYR A 97 9.51 3.94 13.81
N ILE A 98 8.54 4.81 13.59
CA ILE A 98 7.29 4.46 12.92
C ILE A 98 7.60 4.30 11.44
N VAL A 99 7.30 3.14 10.86
CA VAL A 99 7.51 2.88 9.45
C VAL A 99 6.19 3.04 8.69
N ILE A 100 6.20 3.87 7.66
CA ILE A 100 5.06 4.08 6.75
C ILE A 100 5.51 3.67 5.34
N CYS A 101 4.82 2.71 4.73
CA CYS A 101 5.17 2.19 3.42
C CYS A 101 4.05 2.42 2.41
N ASP A 102 4.34 3.17 1.34
CA ASP A 102 3.44 3.31 0.17
C ASP A 102 3.59 2.07 -0.71
N ARG A 103 2.63 1.17 -0.64
CA ARG A 103 2.61 -0.19 -1.19
C ARG A 103 3.50 -1.18 -0.45
N TYR A 104 3.00 -2.39 -0.30
CA TYR A 104 3.71 -3.51 0.29
C TYR A 104 3.26 -4.83 -0.35
N VAL A 105 3.31 -5.94 0.39
CA VAL A 105 2.93 -7.27 -0.13
C VAL A 105 1.52 -7.30 -0.73
N ASP A 106 0.59 -6.55 -0.16
CA ASP A 106 -0.81 -6.53 -0.60
C ASP A 106 -0.99 -5.92 -1.99
N SER A 107 -0.12 -4.98 -2.40
CA SER A 107 -0.05 -4.54 -3.80
C SER A 107 0.34 -5.67 -4.75
N THR A 108 1.32 -6.50 -4.40
CA THR A 108 1.68 -7.67 -5.22
C THR A 108 0.55 -8.68 -5.25
N LEU A 109 -0.07 -8.97 -4.10
CA LEU A 109 -1.22 -9.88 -4.01
C LEU A 109 -2.39 -9.40 -4.89
N ALA A 110 -2.70 -8.10 -4.91
CA ALA A 110 -3.81 -7.57 -5.68
C ALA A 110 -3.51 -7.52 -7.18
N TYR A 111 -2.38 -6.94 -7.57
CA TYR A 111 -2.04 -6.75 -8.99
C TYR A 111 -1.73 -8.07 -9.71
N GLN A 112 -0.93 -8.94 -9.10
CA GLN A 112 -0.61 -10.24 -9.71
C GLN A 112 -1.74 -11.24 -9.49
N GLY A 113 -2.45 -11.17 -8.36
CA GLY A 113 -3.59 -12.02 -8.06
C GLY A 113 -4.76 -11.82 -9.02
N ALA A 114 -4.99 -10.59 -9.49
CA ALA A 114 -6.00 -10.30 -10.51
C ALA A 114 -5.76 -11.08 -11.84
N ILE A 115 -4.51 -11.39 -12.15
CA ILE A 115 -4.13 -12.21 -13.30
C ILE A 115 -4.11 -13.69 -12.93
N LEU A 116 -3.41 -14.01 -11.82
CA LEU A 116 -3.08 -15.37 -11.39
C LEU A 116 -4.32 -16.19 -11.04
N LYS A 117 -5.42 -15.55 -10.57
CA LYS A 117 -6.69 -16.22 -10.27
C LYS A 117 -7.27 -16.99 -11.46
N ASN A 118 -7.03 -16.52 -12.68
CA ASN A 118 -7.50 -17.19 -13.89
C ASN A 118 -6.60 -18.40 -14.24
N ILE A 119 -5.32 -18.32 -13.94
CA ILE A 119 -4.34 -19.39 -14.17
C ILE A 119 -4.49 -20.50 -13.14
N LEU A 120 -4.73 -20.16 -11.88
CA LEU A 120 -4.81 -21.09 -10.75
C LEU A 120 -6.24 -21.42 -10.33
N ASN A 121 -7.24 -21.09 -11.14
CA ASN A 121 -8.65 -21.42 -10.91
C ASN A 121 -9.21 -20.90 -9.58
N GLY A 122 -9.01 -19.63 -9.28
CA GLY A 122 -9.66 -18.93 -8.19
C GLY A 122 -8.76 -18.02 -7.36
N ASN A 123 -9.41 -17.11 -6.64
CA ASN A 123 -8.74 -16.11 -5.79
C ASN A 123 -7.93 -16.77 -4.66
N GLU A 124 -8.50 -17.78 -4.02
CA GLU A 124 -7.87 -18.47 -2.88
C GLU A 124 -6.59 -19.18 -3.32
N ASN A 125 -6.60 -19.89 -4.45
CA ASN A 125 -5.42 -20.57 -4.96
C ASN A 125 -4.31 -19.58 -5.33
N ALA A 126 -4.67 -18.47 -5.98
CA ALA A 126 -3.73 -17.40 -6.31
C ALA A 126 -3.13 -16.76 -5.04
N TYR A 127 -3.96 -16.47 -4.05
CA TYR A 127 -3.53 -15.95 -2.74
C TYR A 127 -2.58 -16.92 -2.03
N ASN A 128 -2.97 -18.18 -1.90
CA ASN A 128 -2.17 -19.20 -1.21
C ASN A 128 -0.83 -19.43 -1.89
N TYR A 129 -0.79 -19.45 -3.23
CA TYR A 129 0.46 -19.55 -3.99
C TYR A 129 1.43 -18.42 -3.63
N MET A 130 1.00 -17.17 -3.71
CA MET A 130 1.84 -16.01 -3.43
C MET A 130 2.23 -15.93 -1.93
N MET A 131 1.30 -16.26 -1.03
CA MET A 131 1.58 -16.27 0.40
C MET A 131 2.55 -17.38 0.80
N ASN A 132 2.55 -18.54 0.13
CA ASN A 132 3.53 -19.59 0.38
C ASN A 132 4.96 -19.15 -0.01
N ILE A 133 5.11 -18.28 -1.01
CA ILE A 133 6.41 -17.67 -1.34
C ILE A 133 6.80 -16.62 -0.29
N TYR A 134 5.84 -15.80 0.16
CA TYR A 134 6.08 -14.68 1.08
C TYR A 134 6.34 -15.12 2.54
N ARG A 135 5.58 -16.08 3.05
CA ARG A 135 5.61 -16.52 4.46
C ARG A 135 7.01 -16.79 5.04
N PRO A 136 7.96 -17.42 4.33
CA PRO A 136 9.28 -17.72 4.89
C PRO A 136 10.08 -16.51 5.38
N PHE A 137 9.80 -15.32 4.83
CA PHE A 137 10.50 -14.07 5.18
C PHE A 137 9.57 -12.96 5.63
N SER A 138 8.28 -13.24 5.80
CA SER A 138 7.23 -12.25 6.04
C SER A 138 7.50 -11.31 7.23
N LEU A 139 7.03 -10.09 7.07
CA LEU A 139 6.83 -9.11 8.13
C LEU A 139 5.42 -8.53 7.91
N GLU A 140 4.51 -8.81 8.84
CA GLU A 140 3.16 -8.31 8.73
C GLU A 140 3.07 -6.88 9.27
N PRO A 141 2.34 -5.97 8.59
CA PRO A 141 2.08 -4.63 9.09
C PRO A 141 1.13 -4.66 10.30
N ASP A 142 1.30 -3.71 11.22
CA ASP A 142 0.35 -3.49 12.32
C ASP A 142 -0.98 -2.91 11.81
N LYS A 143 -0.92 -2.07 10.76
CA LYS A 143 -2.10 -1.51 10.09
C LYS A 143 -1.93 -1.57 8.58
N ILE A 144 -2.94 -2.11 7.89
CA ILE A 144 -3.05 -2.12 6.43
C ILE A 144 -4.18 -1.16 6.06
N ILE A 145 -3.85 -0.01 5.49
CA ILE A 145 -4.80 1.03 5.09
C ILE A 145 -5.07 0.88 3.59
N TYR A 146 -6.27 0.43 3.25
CA TYR A 146 -6.70 0.30 1.87
C TYR A 146 -7.51 1.52 1.43
N LEU A 147 -6.97 2.30 0.49
CA LEU A 147 -7.63 3.44 -0.11
C LEU A 147 -8.42 2.97 -1.34
N ASP A 148 -9.73 2.71 -1.14
CA ASP A 148 -10.62 2.25 -2.19
C ASP A 148 -11.09 3.41 -3.07
N VAL A 149 -10.73 3.38 -4.36
CA VAL A 149 -11.15 4.39 -5.35
C VAL A 149 -11.76 3.72 -6.57
N ASP A 150 -12.75 4.36 -7.18
CA ASP A 150 -13.24 3.95 -8.50
C ASP A 150 -12.08 3.99 -9.52
N PRO A 151 -11.84 2.91 -10.28
CA PRO A 151 -10.75 2.85 -11.25
C PRO A 151 -10.77 3.97 -12.29
N ARG A 152 -11.95 4.47 -12.69
CA ARG A 152 -12.08 5.60 -13.61
C ARG A 152 -11.48 6.86 -12.99
N LYS A 153 -11.86 7.16 -11.73
CA LYS A 153 -11.30 8.30 -10.99
C LYS A 153 -9.79 8.14 -10.76
N GLY A 154 -9.33 6.92 -10.47
CA GLY A 154 -7.90 6.64 -10.31
C GLY A 154 -7.09 6.98 -11.58
N ILE A 155 -7.58 6.55 -12.74
CA ILE A 155 -6.95 6.85 -14.04
C ILE A 155 -6.99 8.35 -14.33
N GLU A 156 -8.15 9.01 -14.16
CA GLU A 156 -8.30 10.46 -14.40
C GLU A 156 -7.33 11.32 -13.58
N ARG A 157 -7.03 10.89 -12.35
CA ARG A 157 -6.07 11.58 -11.47
C ARG A 157 -4.61 11.44 -11.92
N LYS A 158 -4.27 10.37 -12.63
CA LYS A 158 -2.87 10.02 -12.95
C LYS A 158 -2.51 10.22 -14.41
N ASP A 159 -3.42 9.97 -15.35
CA ASP A 159 -3.11 9.89 -16.78
C ASP A 159 -4.18 10.55 -17.65
N LYS A 160 -3.76 11.44 -18.55
CA LYS A 160 -4.64 12.11 -19.52
C LYS A 160 -4.61 11.47 -20.91
N ASN A 161 -3.85 10.40 -21.11
CA ASN A 161 -3.70 9.74 -22.41
C ASN A 161 -4.81 8.69 -22.65
N LYS A 162 -5.65 8.92 -23.66
CA LYS A 162 -6.87 8.14 -23.92
C LYS A 162 -6.66 6.78 -24.60
N ARG A 163 -5.48 6.48 -25.19
CA ARG A 163 -5.32 5.34 -26.11
C ARG A 163 -5.27 3.97 -25.42
N GLU A 164 -4.77 3.89 -24.18
CA GLU A 164 -4.70 2.67 -23.37
C GLU A 164 -5.74 2.63 -22.25
N TYR A 165 -6.69 3.56 -22.30
CA TYR A 165 -7.63 3.80 -21.21
C TYR A 165 -8.51 2.57 -20.90
N PHE A 166 -9.06 1.93 -21.91
CA PHE A 166 -10.04 0.84 -21.72
C PHE A 166 -9.38 -0.44 -21.19
N GLU A 167 -8.23 -0.85 -21.75
CA GLU A 167 -7.52 -2.04 -21.29
C GLU A 167 -7.03 -1.85 -19.84
N LYS A 168 -6.47 -0.68 -19.54
CA LYS A 168 -6.05 -0.31 -18.19
C LYS A 168 -7.22 -0.24 -17.21
N LEU A 169 -8.39 0.25 -17.65
CA LEU A 169 -9.58 0.32 -16.80
C LEU A 169 -10.07 -1.07 -16.41
N GLU A 170 -10.21 -2.00 -17.36
CA GLU A 170 -10.67 -3.35 -17.06
C GLU A 170 -9.68 -4.08 -16.13
N TYR A 171 -8.39 -3.95 -16.38
CA TYR A 171 -7.38 -4.51 -15.48
C TYR A 171 -7.46 -3.91 -14.07
N LEU A 172 -7.59 -2.59 -13.92
CA LEU A 172 -7.69 -1.96 -12.60
C LEU A 172 -9.01 -2.29 -11.87
N LYS A 173 -10.10 -2.59 -12.60
CA LYS A 173 -11.31 -3.15 -11.99
C LYS A 173 -11.03 -4.51 -11.36
N GLU A 174 -10.32 -5.39 -12.08
CA GLU A 174 -9.96 -6.71 -11.56
C GLU A 174 -9.00 -6.61 -10.35
N VAL A 175 -8.04 -5.67 -10.38
CA VAL A 175 -7.15 -5.39 -9.24
C VAL A 175 -7.95 -4.89 -8.03
N ARG A 176 -8.90 -3.96 -8.24
CA ARG A 176 -9.79 -3.47 -7.17
C ARG A 176 -10.64 -4.60 -6.60
N ASN A 177 -11.22 -5.45 -7.44
CA ASN A 177 -11.99 -6.61 -7.01
C ASN A 177 -11.13 -7.56 -6.16
N TYR A 178 -9.85 -7.71 -6.50
CA TYR A 178 -8.94 -8.51 -5.72
C TYR A 178 -8.59 -7.87 -4.37
N TYR A 179 -8.39 -6.55 -4.30
CA TYR A 179 -8.27 -5.82 -3.03
C TYR A 179 -9.52 -5.99 -2.14
N ILE A 180 -10.72 -5.93 -2.72
CA ILE A 180 -11.98 -6.20 -1.99
C ILE A 180 -12.02 -7.65 -1.47
N TYR A 181 -11.50 -8.61 -2.23
CA TYR A 181 -11.33 -9.98 -1.74
C TYR A 181 -10.34 -10.03 -0.57
N LEU A 182 -9.15 -9.42 -0.71
CA LEU A 182 -8.14 -9.36 0.34
C LEU A 182 -8.65 -8.69 1.62
N SER A 183 -9.45 -7.63 1.51
CA SER A 183 -10.00 -6.93 2.68
C SER A 183 -10.91 -7.79 3.55
N LYS A 184 -11.44 -8.90 3.01
CA LYS A 184 -12.27 -9.86 3.75
C LYS A 184 -11.46 -10.92 4.52
N ILE A 185 -10.20 -11.13 4.12
CA ILE A 185 -9.34 -12.19 4.67
C ILE A 185 -8.09 -11.66 5.38
N ARG A 186 -7.81 -10.37 5.20
CA ARG A 186 -6.72 -9.64 5.86
C ARG A 186 -7.34 -8.43 6.56
N ASN A 187 -6.87 -8.10 7.74
CA ASN A 187 -7.46 -7.06 8.59
C ASN A 187 -7.22 -5.64 8.06
N TYR A 188 -7.90 -5.25 6.96
CA TYR A 188 -7.77 -3.94 6.35
C TYR A 188 -8.61 -2.87 7.05
N ILE A 189 -8.02 -1.68 7.20
CA ILE A 189 -8.75 -0.43 7.40
C ILE A 189 -9.11 0.09 6.00
N VAL A 190 -10.39 -0.01 5.65
CA VAL A 190 -10.86 0.40 4.31
C VAL A 190 -11.38 1.83 4.37
N ILE A 191 -10.81 2.71 3.53
CA ILE A 191 -11.17 4.13 3.45
C ILE A 191 -11.68 4.44 2.04
N ASP A 192 -12.86 5.05 1.93
CA ASP A 192 -13.39 5.54 0.65
C ASP A 192 -12.57 6.72 0.13
N SER A 193 -11.75 6.45 -0.88
CA SER A 193 -10.87 7.44 -1.51
C SER A 193 -11.46 8.11 -2.76
N ASN A 194 -12.78 8.02 -2.96
CA ASN A 194 -13.49 8.73 -4.02
C ASN A 194 -13.71 10.22 -3.71
N ASN A 195 -13.48 10.61 -2.48
CA ASN A 195 -13.69 11.95 -1.94
C ASN A 195 -12.42 12.83 -2.03
N SER A 196 -12.51 14.05 -1.47
CA SER A 196 -11.34 14.93 -1.35
C SER A 196 -10.27 14.34 -0.43
N LEU A 197 -9.01 14.73 -0.62
CA LEU A 197 -7.91 14.30 0.23
C LEU A 197 -8.17 14.62 1.72
N GLU A 198 -8.85 15.73 2.00
CA GLU A 198 -9.20 16.12 3.36
C GLU A 198 -10.23 15.17 3.99
N ASN A 199 -11.26 14.78 3.25
CA ASN A 199 -12.24 13.81 3.74
C ASN A 199 -11.62 12.44 3.98
N VAL A 200 -10.75 11.97 3.07
CA VAL A 200 -9.99 10.72 3.23
C VAL A 200 -9.11 10.78 4.48
N TRP A 201 -8.44 11.90 4.70
CA TRP A 201 -7.63 12.12 5.90
C TRP A 201 -8.46 12.08 7.19
N ASN A 202 -9.57 12.80 7.22
CA ASN A 202 -10.45 12.86 8.40
C ASN A 202 -11.06 11.49 8.73
N GLU A 203 -11.33 10.68 7.71
CA GLU A 203 -11.79 9.30 7.91
C GLU A 203 -10.66 8.43 8.46
N LEU A 204 -9.46 8.51 7.90
CA LEU A 204 -8.29 7.76 8.36
C LEU A 204 -7.95 8.05 9.83
N MET A 205 -8.02 9.32 10.25
CA MET A 205 -7.69 9.74 11.62
C MET A 205 -8.58 9.13 12.70
N LYS A 206 -9.69 8.50 12.35
CA LYS A 206 -10.52 7.74 13.30
C LYS A 206 -9.90 6.39 13.69
N PHE A 207 -8.88 5.94 12.95
CA PHE A 207 -8.23 4.64 13.12
C PHE A 207 -6.75 4.75 13.53
N ILE A 208 -6.21 5.97 13.56
CA ILE A 208 -4.83 6.26 13.94
C ILE A 208 -4.78 6.73 15.38
#